data_c15dd7a518e397f9c74b6051d088cc16
#
_entry.id   c15dd7a518e397f9c74b6051d088cc16
#
_cell.length_a   1.000
_cell.length_b   1.000
_cell.length_c   1.000
_cell.angle_alpha   90.00
_cell.angle_beta   90.00
_cell.angle_gamma   90.00
#
_symmetry.space_group_name_H-M   'P 1'
#
loop_
_entity.id
_entity.type
_entity.pdbx_description
1 polymer ?
#
loop_
_entity_poly.entity_id
_entity_poly.type
_entity_poly.pdbx_seq_one_letter_code
_entity_poly.pdbx_strand_id
1 'polypeptide(L)'
;MPRRSKDTRVRNRGYFYFDNRNLKKSQSFDDIISMLFSGVPAYREVASFIVNSLRYKAVEEKRVNPYWITASEMSKIILQGLGPSRKPMAYKVLYEFLIPYGIIRKDESENRYYLARDFSLALRKIAESYDKWLTSNT
;
A
#
# COMPACT_ATOMS: atom_id res chain seq x y z
N MET A 1 27.22 -22.04 0.77
CA MET A 1 26.64 -20.73 0.86
C MET A 1 25.31 -20.67 1.57
N PRO A 2 25.27 -21.24 2.70
CA PRO A 2 23.99 -21.25 3.45
C PRO A 2 23.46 -19.86 3.74
N ARG A 3 24.37 -18.92 3.98
CA ARG A 3 23.97 -17.57 4.30
C ARG A 3 23.25 -16.90 3.13
N ARG A 4 23.78 -17.15 1.94
CA ARG A 4 23.15 -16.58 0.75
C ARG A 4 21.76 -17.14 0.54
N SER A 5 21.60 -18.42 0.77
CA SER A 5 20.30 -19.06 0.65
C SER A 5 19.30 -18.40 1.60
N LYS A 6 19.74 -18.09 2.80
CA LYS A 6 18.89 -17.44 3.79
C LYS A 6 18.51 -16.05 3.34
N ASP A 7 19.45 -15.29 2.81
CA ASP A 7 19.18 -13.95 2.31
C ASP A 7 18.20 -13.99 1.14
N THR A 8 18.39 -14.96 0.26
CA THR A 8 17.48 -15.13 -0.88
C THR A 8 16.07 -15.41 -0.38
N ARG A 9 15.94 -16.23 0.64
CA ARG A 9 14.63 -16.57 1.20
C ARG A 9 13.94 -15.34 1.76
N VAL A 10 14.68 -14.46 2.46
CA VAL A 10 14.11 -13.23 2.98
C VAL A 10 13.64 -12.33 1.85
N ARG A 11 14.46 -12.17 0.82
CA ARG A 11 14.08 -11.36 -0.33
C ARG A 11 12.91 -11.96 -1.10
N ASN A 12 12.84 -13.30 -1.14
CA ASN A 12 11.81 -14.00 -1.90
C ASN A 12 10.46 -14.08 -1.19
N ARG A 13 10.35 -13.52 0.00
CA ARG A 13 9.05 -13.36 0.62
C ARG A 13 8.14 -12.51 -0.26
N GLY A 14 8.74 -11.80 -1.21
CA GLY A 14 8.00 -10.94 -2.08
C GLY A 14 7.57 -9.69 -1.37
N TYR A 15 6.39 -9.21 -1.72
CA TYR A 15 5.92 -7.96 -1.19
C TYR A 15 4.93 -8.12 -0.05
N PHE A 16 4.31 -9.29 0.05
CA PHE A 16 3.28 -9.52 1.07
C PHE A 16 3.73 -10.63 2.00
N TYR A 17 3.92 -10.28 3.27
CA TYR A 17 4.32 -11.24 4.28
C TYR A 17 3.77 -10.85 5.64
N PHE A 18 3.27 -11.84 6.36
CA PHE A 18 2.90 -11.66 7.76
C PHE A 18 3.01 -13.01 8.46
N ASP A 19 3.09 -12.95 9.78
CA ASP A 19 3.03 -14.14 10.63
C ASP A 19 1.75 -14.03 11.43
N ASN A 20 0.82 -14.99 11.23
CA ASN A 20 -0.48 -14.89 11.86
C ASN A 20 -0.39 -14.88 13.39
N ARG A 21 0.67 -15.44 13.95
CA ARG A 21 0.85 -15.47 15.40
C ARG A 21 1.13 -14.09 15.98
N ASN A 22 1.61 -13.18 15.16
CA ASN A 22 2.00 -11.85 15.59
C ASN A 22 0.99 -10.77 15.20
N LEU A 23 -0.10 -11.15 14.54
CA LEU A 23 -1.10 -10.19 14.15
C LEU A 23 -1.92 -9.74 15.34
N LYS A 24 -2.10 -8.45 15.48
CA LYS A 24 -2.91 -7.86 16.54
C LYS A 24 -4.25 -7.46 15.96
N LYS A 25 -5.23 -7.22 16.83
CA LYS A 25 -6.53 -6.74 16.37
C LYS A 25 -6.45 -5.37 15.73
N SER A 26 -5.56 -4.52 16.24
CA SER A 26 -5.36 -3.18 15.71
C SER A 26 -3.96 -3.08 15.16
N GLN A 27 -3.84 -3.15 13.85
CA GLN A 27 -2.58 -2.91 13.18
C GLN A 27 -2.51 -1.44 12.79
N SER A 28 -1.37 -0.80 13.00
CA SER A 28 -1.18 0.55 12.49
C SER A 28 -1.07 0.49 10.96
N PHE A 29 -1.25 1.62 10.33
CA PHE A 29 -1.08 1.67 8.88
C PHE A 29 0.36 1.31 8.50
N ASP A 30 1.34 1.75 9.29
CA ASP A 30 2.73 1.40 9.03
C ASP A 30 2.97 -0.10 9.15
N ASP A 31 2.28 -0.77 10.07
CA ASP A 31 2.35 -2.23 10.17
C ASP A 31 1.81 -2.89 8.91
N ILE A 32 0.69 -2.37 8.39
CA ILE A 32 0.09 -2.90 7.16
C ILE A 32 1.05 -2.72 5.98
N ILE A 33 1.63 -1.54 5.86
CA ILE A 33 2.58 -1.27 4.77
C ILE A 33 3.81 -2.17 4.90
N SER A 34 4.27 -2.43 6.12
CA SER A 34 5.39 -3.33 6.34
C SER A 34 5.09 -4.74 5.87
N MET A 35 3.85 -5.19 6.02
CA MET A 35 3.44 -6.49 5.51
C MET A 35 3.43 -6.52 3.99
N LEU A 36 2.91 -5.46 3.37
CA LEU A 36 2.78 -5.42 1.91
C LEU A 36 4.12 -5.30 1.20
N PHE A 37 5.10 -4.67 1.83
CA PHE A 37 6.41 -4.44 1.22
C PHE A 37 7.52 -5.02 2.08
N SER A 38 7.32 -6.23 2.59
CA SER A 38 8.22 -6.83 3.56
C SER A 38 9.64 -7.03 3.01
N GLY A 39 9.77 -7.23 1.71
CA GLY A 39 11.08 -7.49 1.11
C GLY A 39 11.77 -6.29 0.51
N VAL A 40 11.12 -5.12 0.50
CA VAL A 40 11.67 -3.94 -0.19
C VAL A 40 11.50 -2.70 0.66
N PRO A 41 12.48 -2.43 1.56
CA PRO A 41 12.36 -1.29 2.47
C PRO A 41 12.17 0.07 1.78
N ALA A 42 12.78 0.26 0.61
CA ALA A 42 12.64 1.51 -0.12
C ALA A 42 11.19 1.73 -0.56
N TYR A 43 10.54 0.66 -1.02
CA TYR A 43 9.13 0.75 -1.42
C TYR A 43 8.23 1.02 -0.22
N ARG A 44 8.54 0.38 0.91
CA ARG A 44 7.78 0.59 2.14
C ARG A 44 7.81 2.04 2.57
N GLU A 45 9.00 2.64 2.55
CA GLU A 45 9.16 4.04 2.91
C GLU A 45 8.38 4.97 2.00
N VAL A 46 8.49 4.74 0.69
CA VAL A 46 7.79 5.55 -0.30
C VAL A 46 6.28 5.39 -0.19
N ALA A 47 5.81 4.16 -0.03
CA ALA A 47 4.37 3.90 0.10
C ALA A 47 3.79 4.58 1.33
N SER A 48 4.49 4.48 2.46
CA SER A 48 4.06 5.12 3.69
C SER A 48 4.00 6.64 3.51
N PHE A 49 5.02 7.20 2.88
CA PHE A 49 5.06 8.64 2.64
C PHE A 49 3.89 9.10 1.77
N ILE A 50 3.63 8.40 0.67
CA ILE A 50 2.56 8.80 -0.25
C ILE A 50 1.21 8.78 0.44
N VAL A 51 0.88 7.68 1.12
CA VAL A 51 -0.44 7.53 1.71
C VAL A 51 -0.64 8.49 2.87
N ASN A 52 0.36 8.63 3.74
CA ASN A 52 0.23 9.55 4.86
C ASN A 52 0.16 11.00 4.40
N SER A 53 0.92 11.35 3.36
CA SER A 53 0.89 12.72 2.83
C SER A 53 -0.45 13.02 2.16
N LEU A 54 -1.02 12.04 1.43
CA LEU A 54 -2.34 12.21 0.84
C LEU A 54 -3.37 12.48 1.92
N ARG A 55 -3.36 11.64 2.97
CA ARG A 55 -4.32 11.79 4.05
C ARG A 55 -4.16 13.14 4.75
N TYR A 56 -2.92 13.51 5.04
CA TYR A 56 -2.64 14.77 5.72
C TYR A 56 -3.16 15.97 4.91
N LYS A 57 -2.84 15.98 3.62
CA LYS A 57 -3.27 17.09 2.74
C LYS A 57 -4.79 17.13 2.62
N ALA A 58 -5.42 15.96 2.48
CA ALA A 58 -6.86 15.90 2.39
C ALA A 58 -7.53 16.45 3.64
N VAL A 59 -7.02 16.10 4.82
CA VAL A 59 -7.55 16.61 6.07
C VAL A 59 -7.35 18.13 6.16
N GLU A 60 -6.18 18.59 5.79
CA GLU A 60 -5.86 20.03 5.81
C GLU A 60 -6.85 20.82 4.94
N GLU A 61 -7.22 20.27 3.78
CA GLU A 61 -8.15 20.89 2.86
C GLU A 61 -9.61 20.54 3.14
N LYS A 62 -9.87 19.84 4.23
CA LYS A 62 -11.21 19.41 4.64
C LYS A 62 -11.88 18.51 3.62
N ARG A 63 -11.10 17.69 2.93
CA ARG A 63 -11.57 16.70 1.95
C ARG A 63 -11.57 15.33 2.61
N VAL A 64 -12.62 15.06 3.34
CA VAL A 64 -12.73 13.79 4.06
C VAL A 64 -13.98 13.05 3.58
N ASN A 65 -13.99 11.73 3.74
CA ASN A 65 -15.13 10.86 3.39
C ASN A 65 -15.51 10.93 1.90
N PRO A 66 -14.63 10.59 0.96
CA PRO A 66 -13.29 10.02 1.15
C PRO A 66 -12.20 11.09 1.20
N TYR A 67 -11.02 10.68 1.66
CA TYR A 67 -9.85 11.55 1.57
C TYR A 67 -9.36 11.57 0.12
N TRP A 68 -9.08 12.77 -0.39
CA TRP A 68 -8.58 12.87 -1.76
C TRP A 68 -7.71 14.10 -1.97
N ILE A 69 -6.86 14.01 -2.99
CA ILE A 69 -6.04 15.14 -3.43
C ILE A 69 -6.05 15.15 -4.97
N THR A 70 -5.67 16.29 -5.52
CA THR A 70 -5.57 16.39 -6.98
C THR A 70 -4.25 15.78 -7.46
N ALA A 71 -4.18 15.45 -8.75
CA ALA A 71 -2.96 14.95 -9.34
C ALA A 71 -1.82 15.95 -9.24
N SER A 72 -2.14 17.24 -9.36
CA SER A 72 -1.15 18.30 -9.20
C SER A 72 -0.59 18.31 -7.79
N GLU A 73 -1.45 18.14 -6.80
CA GLU A 73 -1.00 18.07 -5.41
C GLU A 73 -0.13 16.84 -5.15
N MET A 74 -0.50 15.71 -5.74
CA MET A 74 0.32 14.50 -5.62
C MET A 74 1.73 14.74 -6.17
N SER A 75 1.82 15.37 -7.34
CA SER A 75 3.10 15.65 -7.95
C SER A 75 3.96 16.55 -7.05
N LYS A 76 3.36 17.58 -6.48
CA LYS A 76 4.09 18.47 -5.57
C LYS A 76 4.55 17.75 -4.31
N ILE A 77 3.70 16.93 -3.74
CA ILE A 77 4.04 16.16 -2.55
C ILE A 77 5.26 15.28 -2.82
N ILE A 78 5.26 14.57 -3.94
CA ILE A 78 6.35 13.69 -4.30
C ILE A 78 7.64 14.47 -4.51
N LEU A 79 7.59 15.54 -5.27
CA LEU A 79 8.78 16.33 -5.55
C LEU A 79 9.35 16.97 -4.31
N GLN A 80 8.50 17.53 -3.45
CA GLN A 80 8.97 18.23 -2.27
C GLN A 80 9.43 17.27 -1.18
N GLY A 81 8.78 16.13 -1.04
CA GLY A 81 9.09 15.20 0.04
C GLY A 81 10.14 14.16 -0.29
N LEU A 82 10.17 13.70 -1.54
CA LEU A 82 11.10 12.64 -1.95
C LEU A 82 12.18 13.13 -2.89
N GLY A 83 11.93 14.22 -3.60
CA GLY A 83 12.89 14.78 -4.53
C GLY A 83 12.76 14.19 -5.93
N PRO A 84 13.36 14.88 -6.93
CA PRO A 84 13.20 14.44 -8.33
C PRO A 84 13.85 13.10 -8.62
N SER A 85 14.92 12.73 -7.91
CA SER A 85 15.60 11.46 -8.18
C SER A 85 14.75 10.26 -7.75
N ARG A 86 13.85 10.43 -6.79
CA ARG A 86 12.98 9.34 -6.31
C ARG A 86 11.60 9.37 -6.94
N LYS A 87 11.35 10.32 -7.82
CA LYS A 87 10.05 10.45 -8.48
C LYS A 87 9.66 9.18 -9.26
N PRO A 88 10.56 8.59 -10.07
CA PRO A 88 10.18 7.36 -10.79
C PRO A 88 9.78 6.23 -9.86
N MET A 89 10.48 6.05 -8.75
CA MET A 89 10.14 5.03 -7.78
C MET A 89 8.78 5.32 -7.14
N ALA A 90 8.52 6.59 -6.84
CA ALA A 90 7.25 6.98 -6.23
C ALA A 90 6.08 6.61 -7.12
N TYR A 91 6.15 6.92 -8.41
CA TYR A 91 5.07 6.60 -9.33
C TYR A 91 4.98 5.10 -9.60
N LYS A 92 6.11 4.39 -9.55
CA LYS A 92 6.08 2.94 -9.64
C LYS A 92 5.32 2.34 -8.46
N VAL A 93 5.62 2.78 -7.25
CA VAL A 93 4.93 2.28 -6.06
C VAL A 93 3.44 2.62 -6.14
N LEU A 94 3.12 3.84 -6.57
CA LEU A 94 1.75 4.29 -6.68
C LEU A 94 0.96 3.45 -7.68
N TYR A 95 1.47 3.30 -8.89
CA TYR A 95 0.72 2.67 -9.98
C TYR A 95 0.86 1.17 -10.06
N GLU A 96 1.95 0.59 -9.57
CA GLU A 96 2.13 -0.86 -9.63
C GLU A 96 1.70 -1.56 -8.36
N PHE A 97 1.55 -0.83 -7.25
CA PHE A 97 1.22 -1.46 -5.97
C PHE A 97 0.04 -0.81 -5.28
N LEU A 98 0.11 0.47 -4.95
CA LEU A 98 -0.93 1.10 -4.14
C LEU A 98 -2.29 1.11 -4.85
N ILE A 99 -2.31 1.38 -6.15
CA ILE A 99 -3.56 1.38 -6.90
C ILE A 99 -4.07 -0.05 -7.12
N PRO A 100 -3.27 -0.99 -7.63
CA PRO A 100 -3.77 -2.37 -7.78
C PRO A 100 -4.21 -3.01 -6.46
N TYR A 101 -3.55 -2.69 -5.35
CA TYR A 101 -3.98 -3.21 -4.04
C TYR A 101 -5.30 -2.63 -3.58
N GLY A 102 -5.71 -1.50 -4.14
CA GLY A 102 -6.96 -0.85 -3.74
C GLY A 102 -6.82 0.09 -2.56
N ILE A 103 -5.59 0.46 -2.19
CA ILE A 103 -5.35 1.44 -1.13
C ILE A 103 -5.64 2.83 -1.67
N ILE A 104 -5.22 3.10 -2.90
CA ILE A 104 -5.47 4.37 -3.59
C ILE A 104 -6.23 4.07 -4.87
N ARG A 105 -7.19 4.92 -5.18
CA ARG A 105 -7.93 4.86 -6.44
C ARG A 105 -7.68 6.16 -7.20
N LYS A 106 -7.45 6.05 -8.51
CA LYS A 106 -7.29 7.21 -9.38
C LYS A 106 -8.59 7.43 -10.17
N ASP A 107 -9.12 8.63 -10.08
CA ASP A 107 -10.26 9.04 -10.89
C ASP A 107 -9.71 9.85 -12.06
N GLU A 108 -9.72 9.22 -13.24
CA GLU A 108 -9.16 9.86 -14.43
C GLU A 108 -9.98 11.06 -14.89
N SER A 109 -11.30 11.00 -14.75
CA SER A 109 -12.15 12.09 -15.22
C SER A 109 -11.97 13.36 -14.40
N GLU A 110 -11.76 13.22 -13.08
CA GLU A 110 -11.54 14.36 -12.20
C GLU A 110 -10.08 14.61 -11.88
N ASN A 111 -9.22 13.71 -12.32
CA ASN A 111 -7.78 13.79 -12.09
C ASN A 111 -7.44 13.90 -10.62
N ARG A 112 -8.00 12.99 -9.83
CA ARG A 112 -7.86 12.96 -8.38
C ARG A 112 -7.42 11.59 -7.89
N TYR A 113 -6.73 11.57 -6.76
CA TYR A 113 -6.35 10.35 -6.05
C TYR A 113 -7.14 10.28 -4.75
N TYR A 114 -7.76 9.13 -4.52
CA TYR A 114 -8.58 8.87 -3.33
C TYR A 114 -7.98 7.78 -2.49
N LEU A 115 -8.08 7.90 -1.16
CA LEU A 115 -7.88 6.75 -0.29
C LEU A 115 -9.13 5.89 -0.40
N ALA A 116 -8.97 4.62 -0.73
CA ALA A 116 -10.07 3.75 -1.09
C ALA A 116 -10.26 2.61 -0.10
N ARG A 117 -11.47 2.09 -0.05
CA ARG A 117 -11.80 0.91 0.75
C ARG A 117 -11.64 -0.38 -0.04
N ASP A 118 -11.27 -0.26 -1.29
CA ASP A 118 -11.11 -1.42 -2.19
C ASP A 118 -10.16 -2.46 -1.60
N PHE A 119 -9.11 -2.00 -0.91
CA PHE A 119 -8.14 -2.88 -0.28
C PHE A 119 -8.80 -3.80 0.76
N SER A 120 -9.58 -3.22 1.68
CA SER A 120 -10.22 -4.04 2.71
C SER A 120 -11.27 -4.98 2.11
N LEU A 121 -11.99 -4.52 1.08
CA LEU A 121 -12.96 -5.36 0.40
C LEU A 121 -12.28 -6.53 -0.31
N ALA A 122 -11.13 -6.28 -0.94
CA ALA A 122 -10.37 -7.33 -1.60
C ALA A 122 -9.87 -8.38 -0.59
N LEU A 123 -9.37 -7.93 0.55
CA LEU A 123 -8.91 -8.84 1.58
C LEU A 123 -10.04 -9.70 2.12
N ARG A 124 -11.24 -9.13 2.27
CA ARG A 124 -12.39 -9.90 2.72
C ARG A 124 -12.77 -10.98 1.72
N LYS A 125 -12.73 -10.65 0.43
CA LYS A 125 -13.02 -11.65 -0.61
C LYS A 125 -12.05 -12.81 -0.56
N ILE A 126 -10.76 -12.51 -0.36
CA ILE A 126 -9.75 -13.55 -0.26
C ILE A 126 -10.01 -14.42 0.97
N ALA A 127 -10.29 -13.79 2.11
CA ALA A 127 -10.56 -14.51 3.35
C ALA A 127 -11.78 -15.41 3.21
N GLU A 128 -12.87 -14.89 2.62
CA GLU A 128 -14.09 -15.66 2.44
C GLU A 128 -13.89 -16.83 1.47
N SER A 129 -13.10 -16.59 0.44
CA SER A 129 -12.79 -17.66 -0.52
C SER A 129 -12.01 -18.80 0.15
N TYR A 130 -11.06 -18.43 0.99
CA TYR A 130 -10.30 -19.44 1.73
C TYR A 130 -11.20 -20.24 2.67
N ASP A 131 -12.07 -19.54 3.40
CA ASP A 131 -12.99 -20.20 4.32
C ASP A 131 -13.93 -21.17 3.57
N LYS A 132 -14.45 -20.74 2.42
CA LYS A 132 -15.29 -21.61 1.62
C LYS A 132 -14.55 -22.84 1.15
N TRP A 133 -13.33 -22.66 0.69
CA TRP A 133 -12.52 -23.79 0.26
C TRP A 133 -12.27 -24.76 1.41
N LEU A 134 -11.96 -24.22 2.60
CA LEU A 134 -11.68 -25.04 3.78
C LEU A 134 -12.87 -25.91 4.17
N THR A 135 -14.08 -25.39 4.03
CA THR A 135 -15.28 -26.10 4.46
C THR A 135 -15.96 -26.87 3.32
N SER A 136 -15.39 -26.82 2.13
CA SER A 136 -15.92 -27.52 0.98
C SER A 136 -15.65 -29.02 1.09
N ASN A 137 -16.64 -29.83 0.67
CA ASN A 137 -16.50 -31.28 0.64
C ASN A 137 -15.96 -31.79 -0.70
N THR A 138 -15.76 -30.89 -1.64
CA THR A 138 -15.21 -31.24 -2.94
C THR A 138 -13.78 -30.73 -3.13
#